data_b6856e08a37d3817caac652f2a409557
#
_entry.id   b6856e08a37d3817caac652f2a409557
#
_cell.length_a   1.000
_cell.length_b   1.000
_cell.length_c   1.000
_cell.angle_alpha   90.00
_cell.angle_beta   90.00
_cell.angle_gamma   90.00
#
_symmetry.space_group_name_H-M   'P 1'
#
loop_
_entity.id
_entity.type
_entity.pdbx_description
1 polymer ?
#
loop_
_entity_poly.entity_id
_entity_poly.type
_entity_poly.pdbx_seq_one_letter_code
_entity_poly.pdbx_strand_id
1 'polypeptide(L)'
;MKSYKKIRIDIAVPPYSGHLYPILELIKPLLNNEKYDICIYTGAQKKKFLDNLGINCNIILKDKPTFFEDVANTPEKTNAFISYNQFRKNIKAVPQIVKELEKGFEERNPDVVLADFVAVPAGVVANRMRIPWITTIPTPFAIESRTTTPSYMGGWYPREGAIYRIRDAIGRFTIRSFKRIVCLMALRTLKELDYKLYNHKGEENAYSPYSILALGMKELEFRDDYPEQVIWAGPCLSEFDVEEYMLVDTSEFKKSILVTNGTHLLWGKGNLVKIVENLSDKFPDICFIVSLGDIRGKGYPIEKRKGNVFIYKYVDYGAILPKVDYVIHHGGAGILYNAVKYNR
;
A
#
# COMPACT_ATOMS: atom_id res chain seq x y z
N MET A 1 41.75 -4.24 9.94
CA MET A 1 40.54 -4.30 9.08
C MET A 1 40.23 -2.88 8.60
N LYS A 2 40.16 -2.63 7.29
CA LYS A 2 39.71 -1.32 6.78
C LYS A 2 38.24 -1.18 7.13
N SER A 3 37.90 -0.23 8.01
CA SER A 3 36.51 0.15 8.27
C SER A 3 35.95 0.75 6.98
N TYR A 4 35.14 -0.01 6.27
CA TYR A 4 34.39 0.55 5.14
C TYR A 4 33.26 1.44 5.70
N LYS A 5 33.13 2.65 5.18
CA LYS A 5 31.99 3.53 5.50
C LYS A 5 30.70 2.79 5.12
N LYS A 6 29.78 2.61 6.08
CA LYS A 6 28.45 2.00 5.80
C LYS A 6 27.65 2.91 4.88
N ILE A 7 26.92 2.31 3.95
CA ILE A 7 25.93 3.00 3.13
C ILE A 7 24.67 3.20 3.98
N ARG A 8 24.28 4.45 4.18
CA ARG A 8 23.10 4.82 4.96
C ARG A 8 21.89 4.91 4.06
N ILE A 9 20.87 4.11 4.38
CA ILE A 9 19.60 4.03 3.63
C ILE A 9 18.47 4.45 4.56
N ASP A 10 17.87 5.59 4.28
CA ASP A 10 16.70 6.06 5.02
C ASP A 10 15.43 5.78 4.21
N ILE A 11 14.41 5.21 4.87
CA ILE A 11 13.20 4.73 4.23
C ILE A 11 11.99 5.44 4.84
N ALA A 12 11.25 6.17 4.03
CA ALA A 12 10.01 6.81 4.47
C ALA A 12 8.79 6.05 3.94
N VAL A 13 7.98 5.54 4.85
CA VAL A 13 6.82 4.70 4.52
C VAL A 13 5.70 4.89 5.54
N PRO A 14 4.41 4.98 5.12
CA PRO A 14 3.31 5.02 6.07
C PRO A 14 3.17 3.69 6.83
N PRO A 15 2.56 3.68 8.02
CA PRO A 15 2.45 2.48 8.85
C PRO A 15 1.40 1.46 8.36
N TYR A 16 1.06 1.50 7.07
CA TYR A 16 0.09 0.58 6.47
C TYR A 16 0.76 -0.71 6.02
N SER A 17 0.16 -1.85 6.33
CA SER A 17 0.74 -3.17 6.03
C SER A 17 1.01 -3.36 4.53
N GLY A 18 0.09 -2.89 3.66
CA GLY A 18 0.26 -2.97 2.20
C GLY A 18 1.39 -2.12 1.61
N HIS A 19 1.98 -1.21 2.39
CA HIS A 19 3.11 -0.35 2.03
C HIS A 19 4.40 -0.81 2.71
N LEU A 20 4.34 -0.99 4.03
CA LEU A 20 5.52 -1.32 4.83
C LEU A 20 6.05 -2.73 4.54
N TYR A 21 5.18 -3.74 4.48
CA TYR A 21 5.62 -5.13 4.33
C TYR A 21 6.34 -5.40 3.00
N PRO A 22 5.85 -4.92 1.84
CA PRO A 22 6.61 -5.05 0.59
C PRO A 22 7.99 -4.40 0.64
N ILE A 23 8.13 -3.25 1.33
CA ILE A 23 9.42 -2.59 1.49
C ILE A 23 10.34 -3.41 2.40
N LEU A 24 9.84 -3.95 3.50
CA LEU A 24 10.63 -4.81 4.39
C LEU A 24 11.14 -6.05 3.66
N GLU A 25 10.33 -6.67 2.82
CA GLU A 25 10.76 -7.81 2.01
C GLU A 25 11.79 -7.41 0.97
N LEU A 26 11.61 -6.26 0.31
CA LEU A 26 12.58 -5.70 -0.63
C LEU A 26 13.96 -5.50 0.01
N ILE A 27 14.01 -4.98 1.24
CA ILE A 27 15.27 -4.68 1.93
C ILE A 27 15.81 -5.84 2.77
N LYS A 28 15.07 -6.94 2.91
CA LYS A 28 15.45 -8.11 3.73
C LYS A 28 16.89 -8.60 3.47
N PRO A 29 17.39 -8.68 2.21
CA PRO A 29 18.77 -9.06 1.95
C PRO A 29 19.80 -8.06 2.48
N LEU A 30 19.42 -6.82 2.78
CA LEU A 30 20.29 -5.76 3.26
C LEU A 30 20.32 -5.68 4.79
N LEU A 31 19.27 -6.15 5.49
CA LEU A 31 19.10 -5.97 6.94
C LEU A 31 20.23 -6.63 7.76
N ASN A 32 20.74 -7.79 7.31
CA ASN A 32 21.78 -8.54 8.01
C ASN A 32 23.19 -8.30 7.40
N ASN A 33 23.34 -7.25 6.61
CA ASN A 33 24.60 -6.94 5.94
C ASN A 33 25.24 -5.70 6.57
N GLU A 34 26.38 -5.87 7.20
CA GLU A 34 27.11 -4.81 7.91
C GLU A 34 27.53 -3.62 7.03
N LYS A 35 27.42 -3.75 5.69
CA LYS A 35 27.68 -2.66 4.76
C LYS A 35 26.61 -1.58 4.76
N TYR A 36 25.41 -1.90 5.26
CA TYR A 36 24.27 -1.01 5.23
C TYR A 36 23.86 -0.59 6.65
N ASP A 37 23.44 0.65 6.78
CA ASP A 37 22.82 1.22 7.98
C ASP A 37 21.45 1.75 7.59
N ILE A 38 20.40 1.03 7.99
CA ILE A 38 19.02 1.26 7.57
C ILE A 38 18.22 1.88 8.70
N CYS A 39 17.45 2.95 8.38
CA CYS A 39 16.49 3.56 9.30
C CYS A 39 15.16 3.77 8.60
N ILE A 40 14.05 3.42 9.28
CA ILE A 40 12.70 3.58 8.75
C ILE A 40 11.98 4.72 9.46
N TYR A 41 11.45 5.66 8.67
CA TYR A 41 10.57 6.75 9.12
C TYR A 41 9.12 6.35 8.88
N THR A 42 8.35 6.17 9.96
CA THR A 42 6.97 5.67 9.89
C THR A 42 6.12 6.13 11.09
N GLY A 43 4.86 5.76 11.14
CA GLY A 43 3.96 6.05 12.26
C GLY A 43 4.18 5.15 13.49
N ALA A 44 3.72 5.60 14.65
CA ALA A 44 3.91 4.94 15.95
C ALA A 44 3.37 3.50 16.00
N GLN A 45 2.35 3.19 15.19
CA GLN A 45 1.69 1.88 15.16
C GLN A 45 2.62 0.72 14.81
N LYS A 46 3.69 0.98 14.07
CA LYS A 46 4.65 -0.04 13.63
C LYS A 46 5.94 -0.08 14.44
N LYS A 47 6.10 0.82 15.43
CA LYS A 47 7.34 0.88 16.22
C LYS A 47 7.69 -0.45 16.86
N LYS A 48 6.79 -1.01 17.68
CA LYS A 48 7.03 -2.28 18.36
C LYS A 48 7.36 -3.43 17.41
N PHE A 49 6.72 -3.46 16.25
CA PHE A 49 6.97 -4.47 15.22
C PHE A 49 8.38 -4.33 14.63
N LEU A 50 8.81 -3.11 14.30
CA LEU A 50 10.15 -2.85 13.77
C LEU A 50 11.24 -3.08 14.82
N ASP A 51 10.99 -2.68 16.08
CA ASP A 51 11.90 -2.95 17.22
C ASP A 51 12.12 -4.47 17.39
N ASN A 52 11.07 -5.29 17.29
CA ASN A 52 11.16 -6.75 17.37
C ASN A 52 11.99 -7.36 16.21
N LEU A 53 12.05 -6.69 15.06
CA LEU A 53 12.89 -7.09 13.92
C LEU A 53 14.32 -6.53 14.03
N GLY A 54 14.63 -5.77 15.08
CA GLY A 54 15.95 -5.11 15.24
C GLY A 54 16.20 -3.98 14.24
N ILE A 55 15.16 -3.41 13.64
CA ILE A 55 15.25 -2.35 12.64
C ILE A 55 15.12 -0.98 13.31
N ASN A 56 16.12 -0.12 13.10
CA ASN A 56 16.08 1.26 13.58
C ASN A 56 14.90 2.01 12.95
N CYS A 57 14.11 2.71 13.76
CA CYS A 57 13.02 3.51 13.23
C CYS A 57 12.86 4.86 13.94
N ASN A 58 12.56 5.87 13.15
CA ASN A 58 12.14 7.20 13.59
C ASN A 58 10.64 7.35 13.41
N ILE A 59 9.96 7.71 14.50
CA ILE A 59 8.51 7.88 14.48
C ILE A 59 8.16 9.30 14.04
N ILE A 60 7.39 9.39 12.97
CA ILE A 60 6.81 10.62 12.43
C ILE A 60 5.48 10.91 13.15
N LEU A 61 5.21 12.18 13.44
CA LEU A 61 4.02 12.66 14.17
C LEU A 61 3.88 11.98 15.54
N LYS A 62 4.97 11.96 16.33
CA LYS A 62 4.97 11.36 17.68
C LYS A 62 3.89 11.93 18.61
N ASP A 63 3.56 13.20 18.44
CA ASP A 63 2.51 13.92 19.18
C ASP A 63 1.08 13.53 18.74
N LYS A 64 0.95 12.82 17.64
CA LYS A 64 -0.32 12.35 17.05
C LYS A 64 -0.26 10.87 16.69
N PRO A 65 -0.11 9.96 17.66
CA PRO A 65 0.22 8.56 17.40
C PRO A 65 -0.85 7.81 16.59
N THR A 66 -2.12 8.25 16.61
CA THR A 66 -3.24 7.63 15.86
C THR A 66 -3.49 8.28 14.50
N PHE A 67 -2.73 9.34 14.13
CA PHE A 67 -3.01 10.15 12.95
C PHE A 67 -3.22 9.33 11.67
N PHE A 68 -2.34 8.39 11.39
CA PHE A 68 -2.41 7.57 10.18
C PHE A 68 -3.64 6.65 10.16
N GLU A 69 -4.03 6.11 11.32
CA GLU A 69 -5.24 5.31 11.46
C GLU A 69 -6.50 6.16 11.29
N ASP A 70 -6.55 7.34 11.91
CA ASP A 70 -7.67 8.27 11.85
C ASP A 70 -7.93 8.79 10.44
N VAL A 71 -6.88 8.85 9.63
CA VAL A 71 -7.00 9.27 8.21
C VAL A 71 -7.38 8.10 7.31
N ALA A 72 -6.85 6.90 7.55
CA ALA A 72 -7.09 5.74 6.68
C ALA A 72 -8.42 5.03 6.97
N ASN A 73 -8.84 4.99 8.24
CA ASN A 73 -9.98 4.19 8.68
C ASN A 73 -11.21 5.08 8.91
N THR A 74 -12.13 5.12 7.95
CA THR A 74 -13.46 5.68 8.17
C THR A 74 -14.44 4.57 8.52
N PRO A 75 -15.23 4.71 9.60
CA PRO A 75 -16.27 3.76 9.97
C PRO A 75 -17.45 3.77 8.99
N GLU A 76 -17.60 4.84 8.21
CA GLU A 76 -18.69 5.07 7.27
C GLU A 76 -18.21 4.93 5.82
N LYS A 77 -19.16 4.64 4.92
CA LYS A 77 -18.89 4.64 3.48
C LYS A 77 -18.36 6.00 3.04
N THR A 78 -17.20 5.99 2.41
CA THR A 78 -16.53 7.20 1.94
C THR A 78 -17.44 7.98 0.97
N ASN A 79 -17.66 9.26 1.24
CA ASN A 79 -18.32 10.22 0.38
C ASN A 79 -17.40 11.41 0.10
N ALA A 80 -17.82 12.33 -0.77
CA ALA A 80 -17.02 13.48 -1.16
C ALA A 80 -16.59 14.36 0.04
N PHE A 81 -17.46 14.53 1.04
CA PHE A 81 -17.17 15.32 2.24
C PHE A 81 -16.15 14.64 3.15
N ILE A 82 -16.28 13.33 3.37
CA ILE A 82 -15.32 12.53 4.15
C ILE A 82 -13.96 12.57 3.46
N SER A 83 -13.91 12.33 2.14
CA SER A 83 -12.67 12.39 1.35
C SER A 83 -12.01 13.77 1.41
N TYR A 84 -12.80 14.86 1.34
CA TYR A 84 -12.32 16.22 1.51
C TYR A 84 -11.69 16.45 2.88
N ASN A 85 -12.35 16.01 3.95
CA ASN A 85 -11.84 16.15 5.31
C ASN A 85 -10.57 15.33 5.54
N GLN A 86 -10.50 14.12 5.02
CA GLN A 86 -9.28 13.29 5.06
C GLN A 86 -8.12 13.98 4.33
N PHE A 87 -8.37 14.46 3.12
CA PHE A 87 -7.38 15.20 2.35
C PHE A 87 -6.89 16.45 3.09
N ARG A 88 -7.81 17.25 3.65
CA ARG A 88 -7.49 18.44 4.43
C ARG A 88 -6.66 18.12 5.68
N LYS A 89 -6.97 17.03 6.38
CA LYS A 89 -6.16 16.56 7.52
C LYS A 89 -4.74 16.22 7.08
N ASN A 90 -4.60 15.46 5.99
CA ASN A 90 -3.30 15.09 5.44
C ASN A 90 -2.48 16.33 5.08
N ILE A 91 -3.04 17.26 4.31
CA ILE A 91 -2.33 18.48 3.89
C ILE A 91 -1.86 19.31 5.09
N LYS A 92 -2.66 19.41 6.15
CA LYS A 92 -2.28 20.13 7.36
C LYS A 92 -1.10 19.48 8.12
N ALA A 93 -0.91 18.19 7.99
CA ALA A 93 0.20 17.47 8.63
C ALA A 93 1.51 17.56 7.83
N VAL A 94 1.44 17.80 6.51
CA VAL A 94 2.60 17.81 5.62
C VAL A 94 3.75 18.70 6.11
N PRO A 95 3.55 19.97 6.54
CA PRO A 95 4.65 20.81 7.00
C PRO A 95 5.38 20.25 8.23
N GLN A 96 4.64 19.63 9.16
CA GLN A 96 5.24 18.95 10.31
C GLN A 96 6.05 17.73 9.87
N ILE A 97 5.49 16.90 8.98
CA ILE A 97 6.17 15.71 8.44
C ILE A 97 7.46 16.11 7.73
N VAL A 98 7.42 17.14 6.91
CA VAL A 98 8.61 17.66 6.20
C VAL A 98 9.68 18.09 7.21
N LYS A 99 9.33 18.87 8.24
CA LYS A 99 10.28 19.32 9.26
C LYS A 99 10.90 18.16 10.04
N GLU A 100 10.12 17.14 10.37
CA GLU A 100 10.62 15.96 11.10
C GLU A 100 11.54 15.12 10.21
N LEU A 101 11.22 14.98 8.90
CA LEU A 101 12.08 14.30 7.94
C LEU A 101 13.37 15.07 7.67
N GLU A 102 13.30 16.41 7.48
CA GLU A 102 14.48 17.28 7.31
C GLU A 102 15.44 17.06 8.49
N LYS A 103 14.96 17.21 9.72
CA LYS A 103 15.76 16.96 10.92
C LYS A 103 16.37 15.56 10.94
N GLY A 104 15.60 14.53 10.66
CA GLY A 104 16.07 13.15 10.67
C GLY A 104 17.16 12.90 9.61
N PHE A 105 16.97 13.45 8.41
CA PHE A 105 17.95 13.30 7.32
C PHE A 105 19.21 14.14 7.59
N GLU A 106 19.11 15.31 8.21
CA GLU A 106 20.29 16.09 8.67
C GLU A 106 21.11 15.31 9.71
N GLU A 107 20.47 14.72 10.71
CA GLU A 107 21.13 13.96 11.78
C GLU A 107 21.80 12.67 11.24
N ARG A 108 21.17 11.99 10.31
CA ARG A 108 21.66 10.71 9.76
C ARG A 108 22.56 10.87 8.54
N ASN A 109 22.40 11.93 7.76
CA ASN A 109 23.08 12.18 6.50
C ASN A 109 23.05 10.92 5.58
N PRO A 110 21.86 10.48 5.12
CA PRO A 110 21.71 9.27 4.32
C PRO A 110 22.38 9.40 2.94
N ASP A 111 22.95 8.29 2.45
CA ASP A 111 23.51 8.23 1.10
C ASP A 111 22.38 8.06 0.04
N VAL A 112 21.24 7.48 0.44
CA VAL A 112 20.05 7.32 -0.41
C VAL A 112 18.78 7.26 0.43
N VAL A 113 17.67 7.79 -0.11
CA VAL A 113 16.33 7.71 0.49
C VAL A 113 15.44 6.80 -0.36
N LEU A 114 14.77 5.83 0.26
CA LEU A 114 13.63 5.13 -0.34
C LEU A 114 12.34 5.78 0.17
N ALA A 115 11.51 6.28 -0.74
CA ALA A 115 10.23 6.90 -0.41
C ALA A 115 9.08 6.06 -0.98
N ASP A 116 8.20 5.56 -0.12
CA ASP A 116 6.93 5.00 -0.59
C ASP A 116 6.15 6.06 -1.39
N PHE A 117 5.43 5.66 -2.42
CA PHE A 117 4.76 6.57 -3.36
C PHE A 117 3.73 7.51 -2.69
N VAL A 118 3.22 7.17 -1.51
CA VAL A 118 2.37 8.08 -0.72
C VAL A 118 3.16 8.92 0.28
N ALA A 119 4.44 8.63 0.50
CA ALA A 119 5.35 9.41 1.33
C ALA A 119 5.99 10.58 0.55
N VAL A 120 5.20 11.29 -0.26
CA VAL A 120 5.65 12.42 -1.10
C VAL A 120 6.53 13.43 -0.35
N PRO A 121 6.26 13.80 0.93
CA PRO A 121 7.13 14.69 1.70
C PRO A 121 8.60 14.24 1.74
N ALA A 122 8.87 12.93 1.76
CA ALA A 122 10.25 12.44 1.79
C ALA A 122 11.00 12.72 0.49
N GLY A 123 10.36 12.57 -0.66
CA GLY A 123 10.94 12.96 -1.95
C GLY A 123 11.19 14.47 -2.04
N VAL A 124 10.29 15.29 -1.50
CA VAL A 124 10.47 16.74 -1.42
C VAL A 124 11.70 17.10 -0.59
N VAL A 125 11.85 16.51 0.59
CA VAL A 125 13.00 16.74 1.47
C VAL A 125 14.31 16.24 0.82
N ALA A 126 14.30 15.04 0.26
CA ALA A 126 15.46 14.48 -0.43
C ALA A 126 15.94 15.39 -1.57
N ASN A 127 15.01 15.93 -2.39
CA ASN A 127 15.33 16.86 -3.45
C ASN A 127 15.95 18.18 -2.91
N ARG A 128 15.40 18.74 -1.83
CA ARG A 128 15.95 19.97 -1.19
C ARG A 128 17.37 19.75 -0.68
N MET A 129 17.61 18.60 -0.05
CA MET A 129 18.90 18.24 0.52
C MET A 129 19.87 17.65 -0.52
N ARG A 130 19.43 17.50 -1.78
CA ARG A 130 20.19 16.89 -2.88
C ARG A 130 20.64 15.46 -2.57
N ILE A 131 19.80 14.72 -1.84
CA ILE A 131 20.01 13.30 -1.56
C ILE A 131 19.36 12.49 -2.69
N PRO A 132 20.08 11.55 -3.32
CA PRO A 132 19.48 10.62 -4.27
C PRO A 132 18.33 9.85 -3.62
N TRP A 133 17.22 9.70 -4.34
CA TRP A 133 16.10 8.96 -3.79
C TRP A 133 15.37 8.10 -4.83
N ILE A 134 14.70 7.08 -4.35
CA ILE A 134 14.02 6.07 -5.13
C ILE A 134 12.57 5.99 -4.62
N THR A 135 11.60 5.95 -5.53
CA THR A 135 10.21 5.65 -5.17
C THR A 135 9.99 4.15 -5.13
N THR A 136 9.29 3.65 -4.11
CA THR A 136 8.74 2.29 -4.08
C THR A 136 7.23 2.34 -4.27
N ILE A 137 6.67 1.48 -5.12
CA ILE A 137 5.24 1.47 -5.41
C ILE A 137 4.70 0.03 -5.55
N PRO A 138 3.88 -0.44 -4.59
CA PRO A 138 3.28 -1.77 -4.64
C PRO A 138 2.10 -1.87 -5.61
N THR A 139 1.58 -0.73 -6.08
CA THR A 139 0.44 -0.64 -7.01
C THR A 139 0.79 0.24 -8.20
N PRO A 140 1.60 -0.25 -9.17
CA PRO A 140 2.13 0.55 -10.27
C PRO A 140 1.05 1.23 -11.12
N PHE A 141 -0.14 0.67 -11.21
CA PHE A 141 -1.27 1.28 -11.93
C PHE A 141 -1.65 2.68 -11.41
N ALA A 142 -1.21 3.06 -10.19
CA ALA A 142 -1.45 4.39 -9.63
C ALA A 142 -0.70 5.51 -10.38
N ILE A 143 0.39 5.19 -11.08
CA ILE A 143 1.12 6.12 -11.94
C ILE A 143 0.20 6.53 -13.10
N GLU A 144 0.11 7.82 -13.41
CA GLU A 144 -0.74 8.29 -14.51
C GLU A 144 -0.37 7.70 -15.87
N SER A 145 -1.37 7.18 -16.59
CA SER A 145 -1.23 6.87 -18.01
C SER A 145 -1.13 8.16 -18.81
N ARG A 146 -0.24 8.19 -19.81
CA ARG A 146 -0.07 9.32 -20.74
C ARG A 146 -0.75 9.08 -22.08
N THR A 147 -0.81 7.85 -22.53
CA THR A 147 -1.25 7.49 -23.88
C THR A 147 -2.36 6.46 -23.92
N THR A 148 -2.47 5.61 -22.90
CA THR A 148 -3.39 4.48 -22.86
C THR A 148 -4.56 4.70 -21.90
N THR A 149 -5.21 3.64 -21.45
CA THR A 149 -6.36 3.67 -20.54
C THR A 149 -5.95 4.23 -19.18
N PRO A 150 -6.63 5.28 -18.65
CA PRO A 150 -6.30 5.89 -17.37
C PRO A 150 -6.68 5.00 -16.19
N SER A 151 -5.90 5.11 -15.12
CA SER A 151 -6.23 4.53 -13.81
C SER A 151 -7.43 5.24 -13.17
N TYR A 152 -8.03 4.64 -12.15
CA TYR A 152 -9.10 5.22 -11.33
C TYR A 152 -10.43 5.53 -12.05
N MET A 153 -10.66 5.00 -13.26
CA MET A 153 -11.90 5.19 -14.02
C MET A 153 -12.88 4.01 -13.89
N GLY A 154 -12.98 3.43 -12.71
CA GLY A 154 -14.01 2.43 -12.41
C GLY A 154 -13.93 1.12 -13.19
N GLY A 155 -12.71 0.66 -13.49
CA GLY A 155 -12.50 -0.59 -14.20
C GLY A 155 -12.63 -0.49 -15.72
N TRP A 156 -12.34 0.66 -16.28
CA TRP A 156 -12.20 0.77 -17.72
C TRP A 156 -11.13 -0.18 -18.23
N TYR A 157 -11.52 -1.00 -19.18
CA TYR A 157 -10.65 -1.99 -19.78
C TYR A 157 -10.03 -1.44 -21.07
N PRO A 158 -8.74 -1.68 -21.36
CA PRO A 158 -8.12 -1.31 -22.64
C PRO A 158 -8.88 -1.91 -23.81
N ARG A 159 -9.19 -1.12 -24.80
CA ARG A 159 -9.87 -1.53 -26.04
C ARG A 159 -9.31 -0.79 -27.23
N GLU A 160 -9.34 -1.43 -28.39
CA GLU A 160 -8.91 -0.85 -29.65
C GLU A 160 -10.03 -0.05 -30.32
N GLY A 161 -9.65 0.90 -31.17
CA GLY A 161 -10.57 1.72 -31.95
C GLY A 161 -10.63 3.18 -31.55
N ALA A 162 -11.10 4.04 -32.46
CA ALA A 162 -11.10 5.50 -32.30
C ALA A 162 -11.96 5.95 -31.11
N ILE A 163 -13.12 5.34 -30.91
CA ILE A 163 -14.04 5.68 -29.81
C ILE A 163 -13.37 5.45 -28.46
N TYR A 164 -12.65 4.33 -28.31
CA TYR A 164 -11.96 4.02 -27.04
C TYR A 164 -10.76 4.92 -26.80
N ARG A 165 -10.03 5.33 -27.86
CA ARG A 165 -8.97 6.34 -27.76
C ARG A 165 -9.50 7.69 -27.28
N ILE A 166 -10.66 8.13 -27.78
CA ILE A 166 -11.33 9.36 -27.32
C ILE A 166 -11.77 9.21 -25.87
N ARG A 167 -12.43 8.10 -25.51
CA ARG A 167 -12.81 7.78 -24.13
C ARG A 167 -11.61 7.90 -23.19
N ASP A 168 -10.50 7.25 -23.53
CA ASP A 168 -9.29 7.22 -22.69
C ASP A 168 -8.63 8.60 -22.61
N ALA A 169 -8.63 9.38 -23.67
CA ALA A 169 -8.15 10.76 -23.65
C ALA A 169 -8.97 11.66 -22.71
N ILE A 170 -10.31 11.55 -22.76
CA ILE A 170 -11.22 12.24 -21.84
C ILE A 170 -10.95 11.80 -20.39
N GLY A 171 -10.79 10.50 -20.16
CA GLY A 171 -10.48 9.95 -18.84
C GLY A 171 -9.15 10.48 -18.27
N ARG A 172 -8.09 10.48 -19.05
CA ARG A 172 -6.80 11.07 -18.66
C ARG A 172 -6.92 12.56 -18.36
N PHE A 173 -7.65 13.31 -19.16
CA PHE A 173 -7.91 14.72 -18.90
C PHE A 173 -8.67 14.92 -17.59
N THR A 174 -9.69 14.10 -17.34
CA THR A 174 -10.49 14.14 -16.11
C THR A 174 -9.62 13.88 -14.86
N ILE A 175 -8.81 12.84 -14.87
CA ILE A 175 -7.91 12.52 -13.75
C ILE A 175 -6.92 13.66 -13.50
N ARG A 176 -6.28 14.17 -14.55
CA ARG A 176 -5.32 15.29 -14.43
C ARG A 176 -5.97 16.57 -13.93
N SER A 177 -7.17 16.88 -14.40
CA SER A 177 -7.94 18.03 -13.94
C SER A 177 -8.34 17.91 -12.49
N PHE A 178 -8.80 16.73 -12.08
CA PHE A 178 -9.10 16.43 -10.68
C PHE A 178 -7.88 16.62 -9.78
N LYS A 179 -6.73 16.06 -10.12
CA LYS A 179 -5.48 16.24 -9.36
C LYS A 179 -5.07 17.71 -9.26
N ARG A 180 -5.21 18.49 -10.33
CA ARG A 180 -4.93 19.93 -10.31
C ARG A 180 -5.88 20.68 -9.37
N ILE A 181 -7.18 20.37 -9.41
CA ILE A 181 -8.17 20.97 -8.49
C ILE A 181 -7.82 20.64 -7.05
N VAL A 182 -7.49 19.39 -6.75
CA VAL A 182 -7.05 18.97 -5.41
C VAL A 182 -5.80 19.74 -4.96
N CYS A 183 -4.82 19.95 -5.87
CA CYS A 183 -3.64 20.75 -5.58
C CYS A 183 -3.96 22.24 -5.33
N LEU A 184 -4.97 22.81 -5.99
CA LEU A 184 -5.40 24.17 -5.69
C LEU A 184 -5.90 24.33 -4.25
N MET A 185 -6.53 23.27 -3.69
CA MET A 185 -6.97 23.28 -2.28
C MET A 185 -5.79 23.24 -1.29
N ALA A 186 -4.63 22.78 -1.74
CA ALA A 186 -3.37 22.71 -0.97
C ALA A 186 -2.35 23.80 -1.37
N LEU A 187 -2.77 24.79 -2.16
CA LEU A 187 -1.86 25.73 -2.85
C LEU A 187 -0.87 26.43 -1.91
N ARG A 188 -1.32 26.81 -0.69
CA ARG A 188 -0.44 27.44 0.30
C ARG A 188 0.69 26.51 0.71
N THR A 189 0.36 25.29 1.13
CA THR A 189 1.34 24.28 1.53
C THR A 189 2.26 23.92 0.37
N LEU A 190 1.75 23.76 -0.85
CA LEU A 190 2.55 23.45 -2.03
C LEU A 190 3.53 24.57 -2.38
N LYS A 191 3.13 25.86 -2.21
CA LYS A 191 4.02 27.01 -2.39
C LYS A 191 5.12 27.05 -1.32
N GLU A 192 4.78 26.83 -0.05
CA GLU A 192 5.74 26.75 1.06
C GLU A 192 6.77 25.63 0.84
N LEU A 193 6.37 24.56 0.16
CA LEU A 193 7.21 23.42 -0.17
C LEU A 193 7.96 23.58 -1.51
N ASP A 194 7.70 24.62 -2.28
CA ASP A 194 8.15 24.74 -3.69
C ASP A 194 7.85 23.51 -4.53
N TYR A 195 6.68 22.88 -4.28
CA TYR A 195 6.27 21.66 -4.93
C TYR A 195 5.36 21.92 -6.12
N LYS A 196 5.69 21.36 -7.27
CA LYS A 196 4.87 21.36 -8.49
C LYS A 196 4.33 19.95 -8.74
N LEU A 197 3.05 19.83 -9.07
CA LEU A 197 2.43 18.52 -9.31
C LEU A 197 3.09 17.75 -10.47
N TYR A 198 3.45 18.46 -11.54
CA TYR A 198 4.07 17.89 -12.74
C TYR A 198 5.41 18.55 -13.04
N ASN A 199 6.34 17.76 -13.55
CA ASN A 199 7.60 18.24 -14.09
C ASN A 199 7.42 18.82 -15.52
N HIS A 200 8.52 19.26 -16.13
CA HIS A 200 8.52 19.83 -17.49
C HIS A 200 8.14 18.81 -18.59
N LYS A 201 8.30 17.52 -18.31
CA LYS A 201 7.87 16.42 -19.19
C LYS A 201 6.37 16.06 -19.01
N GLY A 202 5.69 16.69 -18.06
CA GLY A 202 4.30 16.40 -17.70
C GLY A 202 4.12 15.11 -16.89
N GLU A 203 5.17 14.62 -16.24
CA GLU A 203 5.16 13.48 -15.31
C GLU A 203 4.93 13.99 -13.89
N GLU A 204 4.40 13.12 -13.02
CA GLU A 204 4.12 13.46 -11.64
C GLU A 204 5.40 13.59 -10.82
N ASN A 205 5.61 14.75 -10.17
CA ASN A 205 6.75 14.97 -9.27
C ASN A 205 6.64 14.22 -7.92
N ALA A 206 5.54 13.51 -7.71
CA ALA A 206 5.38 12.63 -6.56
C ALA A 206 6.36 11.43 -6.60
N TYR A 207 6.86 11.11 -7.79
CA TYR A 207 7.78 10.01 -8.02
C TYR A 207 9.20 10.50 -8.23
N SER A 208 10.17 9.64 -7.88
CA SER A 208 11.58 9.91 -8.10
C SER A 208 11.89 10.10 -9.58
N PRO A 209 12.67 11.13 -9.94
CA PRO A 209 13.17 11.29 -11.29
C PRO A 209 14.26 10.28 -11.66
N TYR A 210 14.81 9.56 -10.67
CA TYR A 210 15.93 8.63 -10.88
C TYR A 210 15.45 7.19 -11.07
N SER A 211 14.57 6.71 -10.18
CA SER A 211 14.07 5.34 -10.23
C SER A 211 12.76 5.18 -9.48
N ILE A 212 11.87 4.35 -10.02
CA ILE A 212 10.62 3.91 -9.41
C ILE A 212 10.65 2.39 -9.37
N LEU A 213 10.77 1.81 -8.18
CA LEU A 213 10.71 0.36 -8.00
C LEU A 213 9.24 -0.07 -7.91
N ALA A 214 8.75 -0.67 -8.97
CA ALA A 214 7.43 -1.28 -9.05
C ALA A 214 7.46 -2.65 -8.36
N LEU A 215 6.85 -2.73 -7.15
CA LEU A 215 6.78 -3.96 -6.34
C LEU A 215 5.57 -4.79 -6.76
N GLY A 216 5.46 -5.06 -8.06
CA GLY A 216 4.34 -5.76 -8.67
C GLY A 216 4.77 -6.59 -9.88
N MET A 217 3.82 -7.30 -10.47
CA MET A 217 4.03 -8.10 -11.68
C MET A 217 3.59 -7.31 -12.90
N LYS A 218 4.53 -7.10 -13.84
CA LYS A 218 4.23 -6.39 -15.11
C LYS A 218 3.14 -7.11 -15.90
N GLU A 219 3.12 -8.42 -15.83
CA GLU A 219 2.18 -9.31 -16.53
C GLU A 219 0.71 -9.12 -16.11
N LEU A 220 0.48 -8.53 -14.93
CA LEU A 220 -0.86 -8.22 -14.43
C LEU A 220 -1.31 -6.79 -14.75
N GLU A 221 -0.43 -5.99 -15.37
CA GLU A 221 -0.75 -4.62 -15.75
C GLU A 221 -1.36 -4.56 -17.13
N PHE A 222 -2.40 -3.73 -17.30
CA PHE A 222 -3.14 -3.62 -18.56
C PHE A 222 -2.51 -2.67 -19.57
N ARG A 223 -1.41 -2.01 -19.25
CA ARG A 223 -0.79 -0.96 -20.05
C ARG A 223 0.72 -1.03 -20.03
N ASP A 224 1.37 -0.41 -21.02
CA ASP A 224 2.82 -0.39 -21.20
C ASP A 224 3.43 1.02 -21.12
N ASP A 225 2.61 2.07 -20.97
CA ASP A 225 3.04 3.47 -21.01
C ASP A 225 3.54 3.99 -19.66
N TYR A 226 4.36 3.19 -18.98
CA TYR A 226 5.04 3.59 -17.75
C TYR A 226 6.23 4.51 -18.06
N PRO A 227 6.57 5.45 -17.12
CA PRO A 227 7.79 6.22 -17.21
C PRO A 227 9.06 5.35 -17.37
N GLU A 228 10.07 5.84 -18.06
CA GLU A 228 11.31 5.10 -18.34
C GLU A 228 12.07 4.68 -17.07
N GLN A 229 11.94 5.45 -15.97
CA GLN A 229 12.58 5.17 -14.69
C GLN A 229 11.89 4.07 -13.89
N VAL A 230 10.80 3.46 -14.39
CA VAL A 230 10.13 2.32 -13.72
C VAL A 230 10.95 1.05 -13.92
N ILE A 231 11.34 0.45 -12.79
CA ILE A 231 12.02 -0.84 -12.73
C ILE A 231 11.09 -1.83 -12.02
N TRP A 232 10.76 -2.92 -12.67
CA TRP A 232 9.93 -3.99 -12.12
C TRP A 232 10.77 -4.88 -11.20
N ALA A 233 10.57 -4.76 -9.90
CA ALA A 233 11.27 -5.55 -8.89
C ALA A 233 10.54 -6.84 -8.51
N GLY A 234 9.35 -7.05 -9.09
CA GLY A 234 8.48 -8.17 -8.72
C GLY A 234 7.71 -7.95 -7.41
N PRO A 235 6.72 -8.80 -7.13
CA PRO A 235 5.94 -8.72 -5.92
C PRO A 235 6.80 -9.09 -4.70
N CYS A 236 6.95 -8.15 -3.78
CA CYS A 236 7.61 -8.38 -2.51
C CYS A 236 6.59 -8.88 -1.49
N LEU A 237 6.43 -10.20 -1.41
CA LEU A 237 5.46 -10.86 -0.54
C LEU A 237 6.08 -11.17 0.81
N SER A 238 5.59 -10.50 1.85
CA SER A 238 6.09 -10.63 3.21
C SER A 238 5.83 -12.01 3.80
N GLU A 239 6.86 -12.58 4.42
CA GLU A 239 6.80 -13.79 5.22
C GLU A 239 7.02 -13.51 6.73
N PHE A 240 7.01 -12.22 7.12
CA PHE A 240 7.36 -11.80 8.48
C PHE A 240 6.35 -12.19 9.56
N ASP A 241 5.13 -12.53 9.21
CA ASP A 241 4.03 -12.79 10.16
C ASP A 241 3.41 -14.20 10.01
N VAL A 242 4.13 -15.17 9.46
CA VAL A 242 3.64 -16.55 9.35
C VAL A 242 3.75 -17.22 10.72
N GLU A 243 2.76 -16.97 11.59
CA GLU A 243 2.52 -17.81 12.76
C GLU A 243 1.73 -19.06 12.31
N GLU A 244 2.03 -20.24 12.87
CA GLU A 244 1.19 -21.40 12.68
C GLU A 244 -0.16 -21.20 13.37
N TYR A 245 -1.21 -21.11 12.56
CA TYR A 245 -2.58 -20.93 13.07
C TYR A 245 -3.34 -22.24 13.02
N MET A 246 -4.13 -22.47 14.06
CA MET A 246 -5.17 -23.47 14.00
C MET A 246 -6.31 -22.95 13.12
N LEU A 247 -6.18 -23.17 11.81
CA LEU A 247 -7.26 -22.92 10.87
C LEU A 247 -8.30 -24.04 10.99
N VAL A 248 -9.54 -23.68 10.63
CA VAL A 248 -10.61 -24.68 10.58
C VAL A 248 -10.20 -25.86 9.67
N ASP A 249 -10.52 -27.07 10.12
CA ASP A 249 -10.46 -28.25 9.26
C ASP A 249 -11.54 -28.14 8.20
N THR A 250 -11.13 -28.11 6.94
CA THR A 250 -12.02 -28.01 5.78
C THR A 250 -12.30 -29.35 5.13
N SER A 251 -11.79 -30.45 5.68
CA SER A 251 -11.87 -31.79 5.08
C SER A 251 -13.30 -32.35 4.96
N GLU A 252 -14.23 -31.85 5.79
CA GLU A 252 -15.66 -32.19 5.72
C GLU A 252 -16.41 -31.56 4.54
N PHE A 253 -15.77 -30.59 3.84
CA PHE A 253 -16.38 -29.87 2.73
C PHE A 253 -15.75 -30.26 1.39
N LYS A 254 -16.54 -30.18 0.31
CA LYS A 254 -16.04 -30.46 -1.04
C LYS A 254 -15.03 -29.42 -1.53
N LYS A 255 -15.22 -28.18 -1.13
CA LYS A 255 -14.39 -27.03 -1.50
C LYS A 255 -14.33 -26.02 -0.36
N SER A 256 -13.27 -25.22 -0.36
CA SER A 256 -13.08 -24.13 0.60
C SER A 256 -12.74 -22.82 -0.12
N ILE A 257 -13.31 -21.73 0.35
CA ILE A 257 -13.17 -20.40 -0.24
C ILE A 257 -12.80 -19.39 0.83
N LEU A 258 -11.66 -18.71 0.66
CA LEU A 258 -11.34 -17.51 1.43
C LEU A 258 -12.08 -16.30 0.85
N VAL A 259 -12.75 -15.54 1.70
CA VAL A 259 -13.42 -14.28 1.31
C VAL A 259 -12.89 -13.13 2.14
N THR A 260 -12.39 -12.07 1.50
CA THR A 260 -11.81 -10.92 2.21
C THR A 260 -11.92 -9.60 1.46
N ASN A 261 -12.20 -8.51 2.20
CA ASN A 261 -12.14 -7.13 1.71
C ASN A 261 -10.86 -6.40 2.17
N GLY A 262 -9.84 -7.13 2.67
CA GLY A 262 -8.61 -6.56 3.18
C GLY A 262 -8.77 -5.80 4.50
N THR A 263 -7.81 -4.92 4.82
CA THR A 263 -7.69 -4.29 6.16
C THR A 263 -8.43 -2.96 6.29
N HIS A 264 -8.72 -2.26 5.19
CA HIS A 264 -9.14 -0.84 5.22
C HIS A 264 -10.64 -0.55 5.05
N LEU A 265 -11.43 -1.44 4.48
CA LEU A 265 -12.87 -1.19 4.21
C LEU A 265 -13.75 -1.58 5.40
N LEU A 266 -13.58 -0.92 6.56
CA LEU A 266 -14.28 -1.29 7.81
C LEU A 266 -15.81 -1.27 7.66
N TRP A 267 -16.37 -0.28 6.98
CA TRP A 267 -17.79 -0.15 6.72
C TRP A 267 -18.39 -1.28 5.88
N GLY A 268 -17.58 -1.91 5.02
CA GLY A 268 -18.03 -3.01 4.15
C GLY A 268 -18.06 -4.38 4.80
N LYS A 269 -17.43 -4.55 5.97
CA LYS A 269 -17.21 -5.87 6.58
C LYS A 269 -18.50 -6.54 7.04
N GLY A 270 -19.41 -5.80 7.64
CA GLY A 270 -20.72 -6.32 8.04
C GLY A 270 -21.58 -6.78 6.85
N ASN A 271 -21.51 -6.06 5.73
CA ASN A 271 -22.21 -6.46 4.51
C ASN A 271 -21.56 -7.71 3.89
N LEU A 272 -20.23 -7.83 3.90
CA LEU A 272 -19.53 -9.01 3.42
C LEU A 272 -20.01 -10.27 4.15
N VAL A 273 -20.04 -10.22 5.48
CA VAL A 273 -20.51 -11.35 6.32
C VAL A 273 -21.93 -11.75 5.93
N LYS A 274 -22.87 -10.79 5.86
CA LYS A 274 -24.27 -11.07 5.47
C LYS A 274 -24.38 -11.70 4.07
N ILE A 275 -23.60 -11.19 3.10
CA ILE A 275 -23.60 -11.75 1.74
C ILE A 275 -23.11 -13.19 1.76
N VAL A 276 -22.04 -13.48 2.49
CA VAL A 276 -21.48 -14.82 2.58
C VAL A 276 -22.42 -15.77 3.34
N GLU A 277 -23.04 -15.32 4.44
CA GLU A 277 -24.06 -16.11 5.17
C GLU A 277 -25.25 -16.49 4.25
N ASN A 278 -25.76 -15.54 3.45
CA ASN A 278 -26.83 -15.82 2.49
C ASN A 278 -26.40 -16.73 1.33
N LEU A 279 -25.14 -16.62 0.91
CA LEU A 279 -24.58 -17.46 -0.15
C LEU A 279 -24.39 -18.91 0.36
N SER A 280 -23.95 -19.07 1.60
CA SER A 280 -23.65 -20.35 2.21
C SER A 280 -24.87 -21.27 2.28
N ASP A 281 -26.07 -20.72 2.46
CA ASP A 281 -27.32 -21.47 2.46
C ASP A 281 -27.59 -22.17 1.10
N LYS A 282 -27.04 -21.60 0.00
CA LYS A 282 -27.16 -22.16 -1.36
C LYS A 282 -26.06 -23.18 -1.70
N PHE A 283 -24.98 -23.17 -0.95
CA PHE A 283 -23.80 -24.00 -1.18
C PHE A 283 -23.34 -24.69 0.11
N PRO A 284 -24.13 -25.62 0.66
CA PRO A 284 -23.85 -26.25 1.96
C PRO A 284 -22.55 -27.09 1.97
N ASP A 285 -22.13 -27.58 0.80
CA ASP A 285 -20.93 -28.40 0.64
C ASP A 285 -19.63 -27.55 0.51
N ILE A 286 -19.73 -26.21 0.55
CA ILE A 286 -18.59 -25.31 0.43
C ILE A 286 -18.29 -24.65 1.78
N CYS A 287 -17.05 -24.75 2.23
CA CYS A 287 -16.57 -24.01 3.39
C CYS A 287 -16.24 -22.56 3.01
N PHE A 288 -16.83 -21.58 3.70
CA PHE A 288 -16.53 -20.19 3.55
C PHE A 288 -15.71 -19.69 4.75
N ILE A 289 -14.49 -19.23 4.49
CA ILE A 289 -13.60 -18.64 5.48
C ILE A 289 -13.59 -17.13 5.22
N VAL A 290 -14.17 -16.34 6.14
CA VAL A 290 -14.26 -14.89 6.02
C VAL A 290 -13.21 -14.24 6.89
N SER A 291 -12.31 -13.46 6.27
CA SER A 291 -11.36 -12.62 7.01
C SER A 291 -11.83 -11.17 7.04
N LEU A 292 -12.04 -10.64 8.25
CA LEU A 292 -12.40 -9.25 8.44
C LEU A 292 -11.21 -8.29 8.32
N GLY A 293 -9.98 -8.79 8.24
CA GLY A 293 -8.78 -7.99 8.06
C GLY A 293 -8.46 -7.07 9.24
N ASP A 294 -8.95 -7.34 10.44
CA ASP A 294 -8.61 -6.58 11.64
C ASP A 294 -7.33 -7.13 12.27
N ILE A 295 -6.21 -6.51 11.94
CA ILE A 295 -4.87 -6.91 12.38
C ILE A 295 -4.73 -6.90 13.92
N ARG A 296 -5.55 -6.13 14.63
CA ARG A 296 -5.54 -6.08 16.10
C ARG A 296 -6.08 -7.37 16.72
N GLY A 297 -6.80 -8.16 15.95
CA GLY A 297 -7.35 -9.45 16.36
C GLY A 297 -6.35 -10.61 16.27
N LYS A 298 -5.05 -10.37 16.48
CA LYS A 298 -4.02 -11.42 16.49
C LYS A 298 -4.34 -12.47 17.54
N GLY A 299 -4.27 -13.73 17.10
CA GLY A 299 -4.61 -14.90 17.90
C GLY A 299 -5.95 -15.50 17.45
N TYR A 300 -5.98 -16.12 16.40
CA TYR A 300 -7.01 -16.62 15.47
C TYR A 300 -8.08 -17.57 16.03
N PRO A 301 -8.83 -17.22 17.10
CA PRO A 301 -10.06 -17.94 17.34
C PRO A 301 -11.04 -17.57 16.22
N ILE A 302 -11.80 -18.54 15.78
CA ILE A 302 -13.00 -18.30 14.99
C ILE A 302 -13.85 -17.34 15.81
N GLU A 303 -14.06 -16.12 15.29
CA GLU A 303 -14.89 -15.14 16.00
C GLU A 303 -16.36 -15.56 16.01
N LYS A 304 -16.80 -16.17 14.92
CA LYS A 304 -18.17 -16.65 14.75
C LYS A 304 -18.20 -17.80 13.74
N ARG A 305 -18.98 -18.84 14.07
CA ARG A 305 -19.33 -19.90 13.12
C ARG A 305 -20.84 -19.92 12.91
N LYS A 306 -21.28 -20.03 11.66
CA LYS A 306 -22.66 -20.29 11.27
C LYS A 306 -22.66 -21.31 10.15
N GLY A 307 -23.07 -22.55 10.45
CA GLY A 307 -23.04 -23.66 9.47
C GLY A 307 -21.64 -23.86 8.89
N ASN A 308 -21.53 -23.69 7.59
CA ASN A 308 -20.29 -23.80 6.80
C ASN A 308 -19.53 -22.45 6.65
N VAL A 309 -19.89 -21.40 7.41
CA VAL A 309 -19.22 -20.11 7.42
C VAL A 309 -18.39 -19.94 8.68
N PHE A 310 -17.10 -19.65 8.54
CA PHE A 310 -16.14 -19.41 9.60
C PHE A 310 -15.60 -17.99 9.49
N ILE A 311 -15.84 -17.14 10.50
CA ILE A 311 -15.47 -15.73 10.48
C ILE A 311 -14.28 -15.52 11.41
N TYR A 312 -13.21 -14.94 10.86
CA TYR A 312 -11.99 -14.58 11.58
C TYR A 312 -11.82 -13.06 11.60
N LYS A 313 -11.29 -12.52 12.67
CA LYS A 313 -10.86 -11.10 12.68
C LYS A 313 -9.81 -10.84 11.63
N TYR A 314 -8.83 -11.73 11.56
CA TYR A 314 -7.74 -11.67 10.58
C TYR A 314 -7.28 -13.09 10.25
N VAL A 315 -6.80 -13.30 9.04
CA VAL A 315 -6.03 -14.48 8.66
C VAL A 315 -4.80 -14.06 7.87
N ASP A 316 -3.67 -14.73 8.10
CA ASP A 316 -2.48 -14.54 7.28
C ASP A 316 -2.65 -15.23 5.93
N TYR A 317 -2.32 -14.52 4.84
CA TYR A 317 -2.51 -15.06 3.49
C TYR A 317 -1.54 -16.19 3.18
N GLY A 318 -0.30 -16.13 3.70
CA GLY A 318 0.69 -17.19 3.53
C GLY A 318 0.26 -18.49 4.21
N ALA A 319 -0.45 -18.40 5.35
CA ALA A 319 -0.93 -19.56 6.09
C ALA A 319 -2.22 -20.15 5.51
N ILE A 320 -3.14 -19.31 5.00
CA ILE A 320 -4.49 -19.79 4.58
C ILE A 320 -4.55 -20.19 3.11
N LEU A 321 -3.92 -19.45 2.19
CA LEU A 321 -4.05 -19.68 0.75
C LEU A 321 -3.56 -21.07 0.30
N PRO A 322 -2.52 -21.66 0.89
CA PRO A 322 -2.18 -23.08 0.58
C PRO A 322 -3.28 -24.08 0.91
N LYS A 323 -4.19 -23.75 1.83
CA LYS A 323 -5.19 -24.65 2.43
C LYS A 323 -6.60 -24.46 1.88
N VAL A 324 -6.85 -23.44 1.04
CA VAL A 324 -8.14 -23.20 0.40
C VAL A 324 -8.08 -23.47 -1.09
N ASP A 325 -9.24 -23.77 -1.71
CA ASP A 325 -9.32 -24.01 -3.16
C ASP A 325 -9.43 -22.70 -3.95
N TYR A 326 -10.12 -21.69 -3.42
CA TYR A 326 -10.40 -20.43 -4.10
C TYR A 326 -10.29 -19.25 -3.15
N VAL A 327 -10.11 -18.06 -3.73
CA VAL A 327 -10.16 -16.80 -3.01
C VAL A 327 -11.05 -15.78 -3.73
N ILE A 328 -11.90 -15.10 -2.96
CA ILE A 328 -12.67 -13.94 -3.39
C ILE A 328 -12.14 -12.73 -2.66
N HIS A 329 -11.63 -11.73 -3.39
CA HIS A 329 -10.96 -10.59 -2.80
C HIS A 329 -11.22 -9.27 -3.54
N HIS A 330 -10.89 -8.15 -2.90
CA HIS A 330 -11.11 -6.80 -3.39
C HIS A 330 -10.05 -6.28 -4.37
N GLY A 331 -9.06 -7.09 -4.75
CA GLY A 331 -8.00 -6.68 -5.70
C GLY A 331 -6.81 -5.93 -5.07
N GLY A 332 -6.68 -5.90 -3.73
CA GLY A 332 -5.49 -5.29 -3.09
C GLY A 332 -4.22 -6.06 -3.47
N ALA A 333 -3.09 -5.35 -3.64
CA ALA A 333 -1.83 -5.94 -4.10
C ALA A 333 -1.37 -7.15 -3.25
N GLY A 334 -1.45 -7.06 -1.93
CA GLY A 334 -1.02 -8.14 -1.04
C GLY A 334 -1.78 -9.45 -1.27
N ILE A 335 -3.12 -9.42 -1.33
CA ILE A 335 -3.90 -10.63 -1.56
C ILE A 335 -3.81 -11.10 -3.01
N LEU A 336 -3.79 -10.18 -3.99
CA LEU A 336 -3.67 -10.50 -5.41
C LEU A 336 -2.40 -11.32 -5.70
N TYR A 337 -1.25 -10.79 -5.31
CA TYR A 337 0.03 -11.46 -5.57
C TYR A 337 0.20 -12.75 -4.75
N ASN A 338 -0.35 -12.80 -3.53
CA ASN A 338 -0.37 -14.07 -2.77
C ASN A 338 -1.29 -15.10 -3.44
N ALA A 339 -2.44 -14.70 -3.99
CA ALA A 339 -3.31 -15.59 -4.74
C ALA A 339 -2.58 -16.18 -5.96
N VAL A 340 -1.83 -15.37 -6.71
CA VAL A 340 -0.98 -15.83 -7.82
C VAL A 340 0.11 -16.79 -7.31
N LYS A 341 0.83 -16.44 -6.22
CA LYS A 341 1.88 -17.28 -5.62
C LYS A 341 1.38 -18.70 -5.30
N TYR A 342 0.17 -18.79 -4.78
CA TYR A 342 -0.42 -20.07 -4.36
C TYR A 342 -1.39 -20.69 -5.38
N ASN A 343 -1.49 -20.10 -6.58
CA ASN A 343 -2.37 -20.56 -7.67
C ASN A 343 -3.84 -20.67 -7.22
N ARG A 344 -4.39 -19.58 -6.65
CA ARG A 344 -5.75 -19.51 -6.10
C ARG A 344 -6.59 -18.43 -6.75
#